data_930bca1fa4d140f6cb456d6a5063aff9
#
_entry.id   930bca1fa4d140f6cb456d6a5063aff9
#
_cell.length_a   1.000
_cell.length_b   1.000
_cell.length_c   1.000
_cell.angle_alpha   90.00
_cell.angle_beta   90.00
_cell.angle_gamma   90.00
#
_symmetry.space_group_name_H-M   'P 1'
#
loop_
_entity.id
_entity.type
_entity.pdbx_description
1 polymer ?
#
loop_
_entity_poly.entity_id
_entity_poly.type
_entity_poly.pdbx_seq_one_letter_code
_entity_poly.pdbx_strand_id
1 'polypeptide(L)'
;LLFVWYYFFYKALFLKVVVLEHSFKSGWDLPYQEDDNDDDEHRVLSKRYAEEVSAWFEREKPYLREDLRLTDLQRIFPISRSYLSQLFNRELGQSFSDYVNQFRIEESKRLMDAEPNASIQEIAERSGFHSISTFRRAFQKCTGMIPSEYKNNK
;
A
#
# COMPACT_ATOMS: atom_id res chain seq x y z
N LEU A 1 21.57 -1.83 18.89
CA LEU A 1 21.95 -0.40 18.86
C LEU A 1 22.51 0.00 17.48
N LEU A 2 23.39 -0.78 16.85
CA LEU A 2 23.99 -0.48 15.53
C LEU A 2 22.97 -0.46 14.37
N PHE A 3 21.95 -1.33 14.38
CA PHE A 3 20.92 -1.39 13.34
C PHE A 3 19.99 -0.17 13.35
N VAL A 4 19.70 0.40 14.51
CA VAL A 4 18.88 1.63 14.65
C VAL A 4 19.65 2.82 14.09
N TRP A 5 20.95 2.91 14.35
CA TRP A 5 21.84 3.96 13.83
C TRP A 5 21.98 3.87 12.30
N TYR A 6 22.16 2.66 11.76
CA TYR A 6 22.22 2.40 10.32
C TYR A 6 20.89 2.78 9.63
N TYR A 7 19.74 2.47 10.24
CA TYR A 7 18.43 2.84 9.74
C TYR A 7 18.23 4.36 9.72
N PHE A 8 18.61 5.06 10.80
CA PHE A 8 18.55 6.53 10.86
C PHE A 8 19.52 7.21 9.91
N PHE A 9 20.72 6.67 9.76
CA PHE A 9 21.73 7.20 8.84
C PHE A 9 21.34 6.97 7.38
N TYR A 10 20.82 5.80 7.04
CA TYR A 10 20.29 5.48 5.72
C TYR A 10 19.08 6.38 5.38
N LYS A 11 18.17 6.57 6.33
CA LYS A 11 17.01 7.46 6.17
C LYS A 11 17.42 8.94 6.02
N ALA A 12 18.40 9.40 6.78
CA ALA A 12 18.91 10.76 6.70
C ALA A 12 19.68 11.03 5.38
N LEU A 13 20.46 10.04 4.91
CA LEU A 13 21.17 10.13 3.64
C LEU A 13 20.21 10.06 2.45
N PHE A 14 19.24 9.17 2.50
CA PHE A 14 18.19 9.03 1.49
C PHE A 14 17.29 10.27 1.41
N LEU A 15 16.87 10.84 2.56
CA LEU A 15 16.15 12.11 2.60
C LEU A 15 16.97 13.27 2.04
N LYS A 16 18.28 13.33 2.31
CA LYS A 16 19.14 14.41 1.83
C LYS A 16 19.37 14.35 0.31
N VAL A 17 19.50 13.16 -0.24
CA VAL A 17 19.72 12.98 -1.70
C VAL A 17 18.43 13.21 -2.47
N VAL A 18 17.29 12.67 -2.01
CA VAL A 18 16.01 12.77 -2.72
C VAL A 18 15.35 14.14 -2.54
N VAL A 19 15.44 14.76 -1.35
CA VAL A 19 14.84 16.09 -1.09
C VAL A 19 15.63 17.20 -1.74
N LEU A 20 16.97 17.11 -1.85
CA LEU A 20 17.77 18.13 -2.52
C LEU A 20 17.60 18.13 -4.05
N GLU A 21 17.37 16.98 -4.68
CA GLU A 21 17.05 16.93 -6.11
C GLU A 21 15.64 17.43 -6.43
N HIS A 22 14.66 17.17 -5.54
CA HIS A 22 13.27 17.58 -5.77
C HIS A 22 12.95 19.03 -5.37
N SER A 23 13.66 19.62 -4.41
CA SER A 23 13.42 21.03 -4.01
C SER A 23 13.85 22.05 -5.06
N PHE A 24 14.63 21.65 -6.06
CA PHE A 24 15.04 22.57 -7.13
C PHE A 24 14.08 22.60 -8.32
N LYS A 25 13.13 21.66 -8.44
CA LYS A 25 12.17 21.55 -9.57
C LYS A 25 10.71 21.87 -9.24
N SER A 26 10.35 22.32 -8.04
CA SER A 26 9.00 22.81 -7.76
C SER A 26 8.84 24.30 -8.07
N GLY A 27 9.18 24.71 -9.27
CA GLY A 27 8.74 25.96 -9.86
C GLY A 27 7.30 25.82 -10.34
N TRP A 28 6.43 26.60 -9.77
CA TRP A 28 5.01 26.72 -10.02
C TRP A 28 4.71 27.05 -11.49
N ASP A 29 3.72 26.38 -12.09
CA ASP A 29 2.99 26.77 -13.30
C ASP A 29 3.83 27.09 -14.55
N LEU A 30 4.44 26.06 -15.15
CA LEU A 30 4.74 26.11 -16.59
C LEU A 30 3.89 25.07 -17.31
N PRO A 31 3.34 25.39 -18.50
CA PRO A 31 2.60 24.42 -19.29
C PRO A 31 3.54 23.25 -19.65
N TYR A 32 3.06 22.04 -19.39
CA TYR A 32 3.70 20.78 -19.70
C TYR A 32 4.14 20.76 -21.16
N GLN A 33 5.44 20.86 -21.42
CA GLN A 33 6.03 20.51 -22.70
C GLN A 33 6.43 19.03 -22.58
N GLU A 34 5.82 18.19 -23.40
CA GLU A 34 6.20 16.81 -23.61
C GLU A 34 7.64 16.76 -24.17
N ASP A 35 8.60 16.49 -23.28
CA ASP A 35 9.96 16.11 -23.66
C ASP A 35 10.06 14.59 -23.48
N ASP A 36 10.22 13.84 -24.56
CA ASP A 36 10.23 12.37 -24.62
C ASP A 36 11.24 11.70 -23.66
N ASN A 37 12.24 12.46 -23.19
CA ASN A 37 13.24 11.97 -22.23
C ASN A 37 12.79 12.04 -20.75
N ASP A 38 11.83 12.91 -20.41
CA ASP A 38 11.31 13.05 -19.04
C ASP A 38 10.34 11.91 -18.69
N ASP A 39 9.67 11.33 -19.68
CA ASP A 39 8.72 10.23 -19.52
C ASP A 39 9.39 8.91 -19.11
N ASP A 40 10.57 8.61 -19.60
CA ASP A 40 11.30 7.39 -19.26
C ASP A 40 11.87 7.44 -17.83
N GLU A 41 12.45 8.58 -17.41
CA GLU A 41 12.95 8.76 -16.04
C GLU A 41 11.81 8.73 -15.03
N HIS A 42 10.69 9.40 -15.35
CA HIS A 42 9.48 9.41 -14.53
C HIS A 42 8.89 8.01 -14.37
N ARG A 43 8.91 7.20 -15.44
CA ARG A 43 8.41 5.83 -15.45
C ARG A 43 9.29 4.87 -14.65
N VAL A 44 10.62 5.03 -14.73
CA VAL A 44 11.57 4.24 -13.92
C VAL A 44 11.39 4.56 -12.43
N LEU A 45 11.24 5.84 -12.08
CA LEU A 45 11.02 6.28 -10.71
C LEU A 45 9.67 5.76 -10.15
N SER A 46 8.62 5.81 -10.97
CA SER A 46 7.30 5.30 -10.62
C SER A 46 7.33 3.80 -10.30
N LYS A 47 7.98 3.00 -11.14
CA LYS A 47 8.16 1.56 -10.90
C LYS A 47 8.91 1.28 -9.60
N ARG A 48 10.00 2.01 -9.36
CA ARG A 48 10.79 1.86 -8.13
C ARG A 48 9.95 2.15 -6.89
N TYR A 49 9.15 3.22 -6.88
CA TYR A 49 8.24 3.49 -5.77
C TYR A 49 7.15 2.43 -5.61
N ALA A 50 6.64 1.85 -6.71
CA ALA A 50 5.69 0.75 -6.64
C ALA A 50 6.29 -0.50 -5.96
N GLU A 51 7.53 -0.84 -6.30
CA GLU A 51 8.28 -1.92 -5.66
C GLU A 51 8.55 -1.65 -4.16
N GLU A 52 8.97 -0.43 -3.83
CA GLU A 52 9.21 -0.02 -2.44
C GLU A 52 7.93 -0.05 -1.59
N VAL A 53 6.79 0.39 -2.14
CA VAL A 53 5.48 0.31 -1.49
C VAL A 53 5.07 -1.13 -1.27
N SER A 54 5.21 -1.99 -2.29
CA SER A 54 4.87 -3.41 -2.19
C SER A 54 5.72 -4.12 -1.13
N ALA A 55 7.03 -3.91 -1.13
CA ALA A 55 7.93 -4.46 -0.13
C ALA A 55 7.62 -3.97 1.29
N TRP A 56 7.20 -2.71 1.44
CA TRP A 56 6.78 -2.17 2.72
C TRP A 56 5.48 -2.81 3.22
N PHE A 57 4.49 -3.03 2.34
CA PHE A 57 3.25 -3.72 2.67
C PHE A 57 3.49 -5.16 3.15
N GLU A 58 4.39 -5.89 2.51
CA GLU A 58 4.75 -7.26 2.90
C GLU A 58 5.47 -7.31 4.25
N ARG A 59 6.44 -6.40 4.47
CA ARG A 59 7.29 -6.40 5.66
C ARG A 59 6.57 -5.88 6.89
N GLU A 60 5.93 -4.72 6.80
CA GLU A 60 5.35 -4.01 7.94
C GLU A 60 3.87 -4.34 8.18
N LYS A 61 3.22 -4.98 7.20
CA LYS A 61 1.79 -5.35 7.24
C LYS A 61 0.86 -4.21 7.68
N PRO A 62 1.02 -2.99 7.12
CA PRO A 62 0.26 -1.82 7.56
C PRO A 62 -1.25 -1.99 7.36
N TYR A 63 -1.66 -2.89 6.47
CA TYR A 63 -3.04 -3.21 6.17
C TYR A 63 -3.81 -3.81 7.36
N LEU A 64 -3.13 -4.32 8.39
CA LEU A 64 -3.76 -4.79 9.63
C LEU A 64 -4.32 -3.66 10.49
N ARG A 65 -3.88 -2.41 10.26
CA ARG A 65 -4.48 -1.23 10.88
C ARG A 65 -5.79 -0.88 10.17
N GLU A 66 -6.88 -0.83 10.93
CA GLU A 66 -8.21 -0.51 10.38
C GLU A 66 -8.32 0.92 9.81
N ASP A 67 -7.55 1.86 10.38
CA ASP A 67 -7.55 3.28 10.04
C ASP A 67 -6.53 3.68 8.96
N LEU A 68 -5.85 2.73 8.32
CA LEU A 68 -4.83 2.99 7.31
C LEU A 68 -5.37 3.84 6.14
N ARG A 69 -4.70 4.96 5.88
CA ARG A 69 -5.06 5.91 4.80
C ARG A 69 -3.89 6.15 3.86
N LEU A 70 -4.20 6.56 2.64
CA LEU A 70 -3.20 6.95 1.64
C LEU A 70 -2.26 8.06 2.18
N THR A 71 -2.78 8.97 3.01
CA THR A 71 -2.00 10.03 3.65
C THR A 71 -0.94 9.52 4.63
N ASP A 72 -1.10 8.31 5.17
CA ASP A 72 -0.11 7.72 6.07
C ASP A 72 1.16 7.33 5.31
N LEU A 73 1.02 6.95 4.02
CA LEU A 73 2.14 6.65 3.15
C LEU A 73 3.02 7.87 2.86
N GLN A 74 2.45 9.08 2.88
CA GLN A 74 3.23 10.32 2.70
C GLN A 74 4.26 10.57 3.82
N ARG A 75 4.06 9.96 4.99
CA ARG A 75 5.04 10.04 6.10
C ARG A 75 6.24 9.13 5.88
N ILE A 76 6.09 8.13 5.00
CA ILE A 76 7.09 7.10 4.74
C ILE A 76 7.76 7.37 3.40
N PHE A 77 6.96 7.70 2.39
CA PHE A 77 7.41 8.00 1.04
C PHE A 77 7.28 9.51 0.81
N PRO A 78 8.37 10.23 0.47
CA PRO A 78 8.37 11.69 0.29
C PRO A 78 7.77 12.10 -1.07
N ILE A 79 6.56 11.64 -1.34
CA ILE A 79 5.83 11.89 -2.58
C ILE A 79 4.42 12.43 -2.30
N SER A 80 3.88 13.20 -3.23
CA SER A 80 2.57 13.83 -3.08
C SER A 80 1.44 12.81 -3.04
N ARG A 81 0.29 13.21 -2.46
CA ARG A 81 -0.91 12.37 -2.46
C ARG A 81 -1.40 12.05 -3.88
N SER A 82 -1.31 13.03 -4.79
CA SER A 82 -1.70 12.85 -6.19
C SER A 82 -0.80 11.81 -6.87
N TYR A 83 0.51 11.91 -6.65
CA TYR A 83 1.47 10.94 -7.17
C TYR A 83 1.23 9.53 -6.62
N LEU A 84 1.02 9.38 -5.31
CA LEU A 84 0.64 8.10 -4.69
C LEU A 84 -0.62 7.51 -5.33
N SER A 85 -1.67 8.33 -5.53
CA SER A 85 -2.90 7.87 -6.18
C SER A 85 -2.67 7.40 -7.61
N GLN A 86 -1.84 8.10 -8.38
CA GLN A 86 -1.46 7.70 -9.73
C GLN A 86 -0.62 6.42 -9.73
N LEU A 87 0.32 6.27 -8.78
CA LEU A 87 1.15 5.08 -8.60
C LEU A 87 0.28 3.83 -8.43
N PHE A 88 -0.71 3.87 -7.52
CA PHE A 88 -1.62 2.73 -7.32
C PHE A 88 -2.43 2.42 -8.58
N ASN A 89 -2.97 3.44 -9.25
CA ASN A 89 -3.82 3.23 -10.41
C ASN A 89 -3.03 2.80 -11.67
N ARG A 90 -1.84 3.35 -11.90
CA ARG A 90 -1.06 3.10 -13.12
C ARG A 90 -0.10 1.92 -12.97
N GLU A 91 0.70 1.90 -11.90
CA GLU A 91 1.74 0.88 -11.74
C GLU A 91 1.21 -0.39 -11.06
N LEU A 92 0.35 -0.22 -10.03
CA LEU A 92 -0.24 -1.35 -9.31
C LEU A 92 -1.61 -1.77 -9.85
N GLY A 93 -2.15 -1.04 -10.86
CA GLY A 93 -3.35 -1.41 -11.61
C GLY A 93 -4.65 -1.37 -10.81
N GLN A 94 -4.67 -0.76 -9.62
CA GLN A 94 -5.84 -0.74 -8.75
C GLN A 94 -5.83 0.46 -7.80
N SER A 95 -6.99 0.77 -7.21
CA SER A 95 -7.06 1.83 -6.20
C SER A 95 -6.31 1.44 -4.92
N PHE A 96 -5.87 2.43 -4.13
CA PHE A 96 -5.28 2.18 -2.81
C PHE A 96 -6.19 1.31 -1.91
N SER A 97 -7.49 1.58 -1.92
CA SER A 97 -8.45 0.81 -1.12
C SER A 97 -8.55 -0.65 -1.57
N ASP A 98 -8.54 -0.90 -2.87
CA ASP A 98 -8.57 -2.26 -3.42
C ASP A 98 -7.27 -3.00 -3.10
N TYR A 99 -6.13 -2.32 -3.22
CA TYR A 99 -4.82 -2.86 -2.86
C TYR A 99 -4.76 -3.27 -1.39
N VAL A 100 -5.15 -2.40 -0.47
CA VAL A 100 -5.23 -2.71 0.96
C VAL A 100 -6.18 -3.88 1.23
N ASN A 101 -7.36 -3.86 0.61
CA ASN A 101 -8.34 -4.94 0.80
C ASN A 101 -7.84 -6.29 0.30
N GLN A 102 -7.07 -6.33 -0.79
CA GLN A 102 -6.47 -7.58 -1.28
C GLN A 102 -5.59 -8.23 -0.22
N PHE A 103 -4.67 -7.47 0.40
CA PHE A 103 -3.82 -7.98 1.48
C PHE A 103 -4.63 -8.42 2.70
N ARG A 104 -5.65 -7.66 3.09
CA ARG A 104 -6.55 -8.02 4.20
C ARG A 104 -7.31 -9.31 3.93
N ILE A 105 -7.75 -9.54 2.69
CA ILE A 105 -8.43 -10.78 2.32
C ILE A 105 -7.48 -11.96 2.34
N GLU A 106 -6.25 -11.83 1.85
CA GLU A 106 -5.26 -12.91 1.95
C GLU A 106 -4.94 -13.25 3.42
N GLU A 107 -4.78 -12.25 4.28
CA GLU A 107 -4.61 -12.47 5.71
C GLU A 107 -5.84 -13.15 6.35
N SER A 108 -7.05 -12.77 5.94
CA SER A 108 -8.27 -13.42 6.43
C SER A 108 -8.37 -14.88 6.04
N LYS A 109 -7.95 -15.25 4.83
CA LYS A 109 -7.86 -16.66 4.39
C LYS A 109 -6.85 -17.43 5.25
N ARG A 110 -5.68 -16.85 5.49
CA ARG A 110 -4.65 -17.43 6.35
C ARG A 110 -5.18 -17.66 7.77
N LEU A 111 -5.93 -16.71 8.33
CA LEU A 111 -6.55 -16.85 9.65
C LEU A 111 -7.64 -17.95 9.66
N MET A 112 -8.48 -18.04 8.62
CA MET A 112 -9.47 -19.10 8.48
C MET A 112 -8.83 -20.48 8.44
N ASP A 113 -7.67 -20.60 7.82
CA ASP A 113 -6.93 -21.86 7.72
C ASP A 113 -6.27 -22.25 9.05
N ALA A 114 -5.69 -21.27 9.74
CA ALA A 114 -4.99 -21.49 11.00
C ALA A 114 -5.95 -21.73 12.18
N GLU A 115 -7.13 -21.12 12.15
CA GLU A 115 -8.08 -21.09 13.25
C GLU A 115 -9.51 -21.43 12.78
N PRO A 116 -9.81 -22.72 12.53
CA PRO A 116 -11.13 -23.12 12.00
C PRO A 116 -12.32 -22.76 12.90
N ASN A 117 -12.08 -22.57 14.19
CA ASN A 117 -13.13 -22.23 15.16
C ASN A 117 -13.37 -20.73 15.35
N ALA A 118 -12.49 -19.85 14.82
CA ALA A 118 -12.65 -18.41 14.94
C ALA A 118 -13.91 -17.95 14.19
N SER A 119 -14.63 -16.99 14.75
CA SER A 119 -15.81 -16.41 14.10
C SER A 119 -15.43 -15.55 12.89
N ILE A 120 -16.35 -15.41 11.93
CA ILE A 120 -16.15 -14.55 10.75
C ILE A 120 -15.93 -13.08 11.17
N GLN A 121 -16.58 -12.62 12.25
CA GLN A 121 -16.37 -11.28 12.77
C GLN A 121 -14.95 -11.10 13.32
N GLU A 122 -14.50 -12.03 14.14
CA GLU A 122 -13.15 -12.02 14.71
C GLU A 122 -12.06 -12.03 13.62
N ILE A 123 -12.24 -12.85 12.59
CA ILE A 123 -11.35 -12.90 11.43
C ILE A 123 -11.33 -11.53 10.70
N ALA A 124 -12.49 -10.90 10.50
CA ALA A 124 -12.58 -9.60 9.85
C ALA A 124 -11.79 -8.52 10.63
N GLU A 125 -12.00 -8.44 11.95
CA GLU A 125 -11.32 -7.48 12.83
C GLU A 125 -9.79 -7.69 12.79
N ARG A 126 -9.34 -8.92 12.96
CA ARG A 126 -7.92 -9.28 12.98
C ARG A 126 -7.24 -9.13 11.62
N SER A 127 -8.01 -9.13 10.53
CA SER A 127 -7.52 -8.82 9.18
C SER A 127 -7.48 -7.32 8.88
N GLY A 128 -7.83 -6.45 9.83
CA GLY A 128 -7.79 -5.00 9.70
C GLY A 128 -9.06 -4.37 9.12
N PHE A 129 -10.19 -5.09 9.06
CA PHE A 129 -11.45 -4.49 8.63
C PHE A 129 -12.17 -3.83 9.82
N HIS A 130 -12.56 -2.56 9.64
CA HIS A 130 -13.34 -1.82 10.63
C HIS A 130 -14.78 -2.37 10.79
N SER A 131 -15.36 -2.96 9.74
CA SER A 131 -16.72 -3.50 9.80
C SER A 131 -16.88 -4.80 9.03
N ILE A 132 -17.72 -5.70 9.56
CA ILE A 132 -18.08 -6.97 8.94
C ILE A 132 -18.72 -6.80 7.56
N SER A 133 -19.49 -5.73 7.34
CA SER A 133 -20.13 -5.45 6.05
C SER A 133 -19.10 -5.09 4.97
N THR A 134 -18.09 -4.29 5.31
CA THR A 134 -16.99 -3.97 4.40
C THR A 134 -16.17 -5.21 4.09
N PHE A 135 -15.86 -6.02 5.10
CA PHE A 135 -15.18 -7.31 4.94
C PHE A 135 -15.91 -8.22 3.95
N ARG A 136 -17.21 -8.47 4.15
CA ARG A 136 -18.00 -9.35 3.28
C ARG A 136 -17.99 -8.88 1.83
N ARG A 137 -18.15 -7.58 1.57
CA ARG A 137 -18.09 -7.03 0.21
C ARG A 137 -16.71 -7.20 -0.43
N ALA A 138 -15.66 -6.88 0.32
CA ALA A 138 -14.29 -7.03 -0.16
C ALA A 138 -13.96 -8.51 -0.43
N PHE A 139 -14.36 -9.40 0.47
CA PHE A 139 -14.15 -10.85 0.33
C PHE A 139 -14.83 -11.39 -0.92
N GLN A 140 -16.10 -11.06 -1.12
CA GLN A 140 -16.86 -11.47 -2.29
C GLN A 140 -16.29 -10.89 -3.59
N LYS A 141 -15.85 -9.62 -3.56
CA LYS A 141 -15.18 -8.98 -4.71
C LYS A 141 -13.88 -9.70 -5.10
N CYS A 142 -13.08 -10.11 -4.11
CA CYS A 142 -11.77 -10.73 -4.35
C CYS A 142 -11.84 -12.24 -4.66
N THR A 143 -12.82 -12.95 -4.08
CA THR A 143 -12.87 -14.43 -4.13
C THR A 143 -14.04 -14.99 -4.93
N GLY A 144 -15.05 -14.16 -5.22
CA GLY A 144 -16.31 -14.60 -5.83
C GLY A 144 -17.28 -15.28 -4.86
N MET A 145 -16.89 -15.54 -3.60
CA MET A 145 -17.64 -16.27 -2.59
C MET A 145 -17.86 -15.42 -1.33
N ILE A 146 -18.87 -15.74 -0.54
CA ILE A 146 -18.99 -15.14 0.79
C ILE A 146 -18.07 -15.84 1.80
N PRO A 147 -17.59 -15.13 2.86
CA PRO A 147 -16.61 -15.68 3.81
C PRO A 147 -17.04 -17.01 4.48
N SER A 148 -18.34 -17.16 4.80
CA SER A 148 -18.86 -18.37 5.42
C SER A 148 -18.84 -19.58 4.49
N GLU A 149 -19.14 -19.39 3.21
CA GLU A 149 -19.03 -20.45 2.21
C GLU A 149 -17.59 -20.89 2.01
N TYR A 150 -16.68 -19.92 1.88
CA TYR A 150 -15.25 -20.20 1.74
C TYR A 150 -14.72 -21.04 2.93
N LYS A 151 -15.14 -20.68 4.15
CA LYS A 151 -14.74 -21.38 5.37
C LYS A 151 -15.33 -22.81 5.46
N ASN A 152 -16.56 -23.02 4.99
CA ASN A 152 -17.23 -24.32 5.05
C ASN A 152 -16.82 -25.28 3.92
N ASN A 153 -16.29 -24.76 2.82
CA ASN A 153 -15.87 -25.56 1.65
C ASN A 153 -14.44 -26.14 1.78
N LYS A 154 -13.83 -25.99 2.94
CA LYS A 154 -12.54 -26.57 3.31
C LYS A 154 -12.69 -27.72 4.29
#